data_f62c4de77a8890fec78a0ada592e9b3b
#
_entry.id   f62c4de77a8890fec78a0ada592e9b3b
#
_cell.length_a   1.000
_cell.length_b   1.000
_cell.length_c   1.000
_cell.angle_alpha   90.00
_cell.angle_beta   90.00
_cell.angle_gamma   90.00
#
_symmetry.space_group_name_H-M   'P 1'
#
loop_
_entity.id
_entity.type
_entity.pdbx_description
1 polymer ?
#
loop_
_entity_poly.entity_id
_entity_poly.type
_entity_poly.pdbx_seq_one_letter_code
_entity_poly.pdbx_strand_id
1 'polypeptide(L)'
;MEASDDGQQWGQARSDILRWMAARSGFPLIAPGTALPELPIAVASAYASALVIADWLASNEDYFPLRPRPVGETGKLSIEGYSELTADQQRERVECAWKRAGFPTPLRIPETPTGVVAEFYRRRFGWPDTYRPTEAQRAAIEIATHENPDLMIVEAPPGSGKTELAFAAAEVLMRARGLQGVFVALPTQATTNAMFE
;
A
#
# COMPACT_ATOMS: atom_id res chain seq x y z
N MET A 1 36.29 20.87 -24.85
CA MET A 1 36.53 21.20 -23.44
C MET A 1 35.30 21.86 -22.82
N GLU A 2 34.10 21.50 -23.34
CA GLU A 2 32.79 22.03 -22.89
C GLU A 2 31.97 21.06 -22.01
N ALA A 3 32.47 19.84 -21.83
CA ALA A 3 31.73 18.84 -21.02
C ALA A 3 31.87 19.00 -19.49
N SER A 4 32.73 19.93 -19.03
CA SER A 4 32.94 20.12 -17.58
C SER A 4 31.96 21.09 -16.92
N ASP A 5 31.35 22.00 -17.66
CA ASP A 5 30.45 23.02 -17.12
C ASP A 5 29.02 22.46 -16.86
N ASP A 6 28.50 21.67 -17.78
CA ASP A 6 27.21 20.99 -17.61
C ASP A 6 27.17 20.06 -16.38
N GLY A 7 28.26 19.35 -16.11
CA GLY A 7 28.33 18.46 -14.95
C GLY A 7 28.30 19.21 -13.61
N GLN A 8 28.90 20.39 -13.54
CA GLN A 8 28.87 21.23 -12.33
C GLN A 8 27.50 21.88 -12.15
N GLN A 9 26.87 22.36 -13.19
CA GLN A 9 25.52 22.93 -13.14
C GLN A 9 24.48 21.91 -12.67
N TRP A 10 24.53 20.70 -13.19
CA TRP A 10 23.67 19.60 -12.72
C TRP A 10 23.96 19.18 -11.27
N GLY A 11 25.24 19.22 -10.86
CA GLY A 11 25.63 18.99 -9.48
C GLY A 11 25.03 20.02 -8.53
N GLN A 12 25.09 21.29 -8.94
CA GLN A 12 24.52 22.39 -8.16
C GLN A 12 23.00 22.27 -8.08
N ALA A 13 22.31 22.08 -9.21
CA ALA A 13 20.86 21.93 -9.24
C ALA A 13 20.36 20.80 -8.32
N ARG A 14 21.01 19.63 -8.35
CA ARG A 14 20.70 18.53 -7.44
C ARG A 14 20.90 18.89 -5.96
N SER A 15 21.98 19.57 -5.65
CA SER A 15 22.26 20.03 -4.30
C SER A 15 21.22 21.01 -3.79
N ASP A 16 20.77 21.92 -4.64
CA ASP A 16 19.77 22.92 -4.29
C ASP A 16 18.38 22.26 -4.10
N ILE A 17 18.00 21.29 -4.94
CA ILE A 17 16.78 20.49 -4.76
C ILE A 17 16.84 19.74 -3.43
N LEU A 18 17.94 19.06 -3.12
CA LEU A 18 18.08 18.31 -1.87
C LEU A 18 18.01 19.22 -0.65
N ARG A 19 18.66 20.40 -0.67
CA ARG A 19 18.56 21.39 0.41
C ARG A 19 17.14 21.91 0.58
N TRP A 20 16.47 22.21 -0.53
CA TRP A 20 15.09 22.63 -0.51
C TRP A 20 14.15 21.56 0.07
N MET A 21 14.31 20.29 -0.34
CA MET A 21 13.56 19.16 0.20
C MET A 21 13.84 18.97 1.70
N ALA A 22 15.10 19.03 2.12
CA ALA A 22 15.48 18.88 3.52
C ALA A 22 14.86 19.99 4.39
N ALA A 23 14.91 21.23 3.92
CA ALA A 23 14.30 22.36 4.63
C ALA A 23 12.79 22.23 4.81
N ARG A 24 12.10 21.64 3.83
CA ARG A 24 10.66 21.47 3.88
C ARG A 24 10.20 20.22 4.63
N SER A 25 10.94 19.13 4.56
CA SER A 25 10.62 17.89 5.24
C SER A 25 11.08 17.86 6.70
N GLY A 26 11.95 18.79 7.10
CA GLY A 26 12.60 18.75 8.42
C GLY A 26 13.66 17.65 8.56
N PHE A 27 13.96 16.91 7.49
CA PHE A 27 15.02 15.91 7.51
C PHE A 27 16.40 16.56 7.41
N PRO A 28 17.37 16.17 8.24
CA PRO A 28 18.73 16.65 8.12
C PRO A 28 19.37 16.11 6.84
N LEU A 29 20.19 16.93 6.20
CA LEU A 29 21.05 16.45 5.12
C LEU A 29 22.11 15.51 5.72
N ILE A 30 22.16 14.31 5.18
CA ILE A 30 23.13 13.30 5.60
C ILE A 30 24.44 13.59 4.87
N ALA A 31 25.54 13.70 5.62
CA ALA A 31 26.84 13.92 5.03
C ALA A 31 27.28 12.71 4.17
N PRO A 32 27.97 12.94 3.05
CA PRO A 32 28.56 11.85 2.27
C PRO A 32 29.43 10.96 3.15
N GLY A 33 29.28 9.64 3.04
CA GLY A 33 30.05 8.67 3.83
C GLY A 33 29.49 8.38 5.23
N THR A 34 28.37 9.02 5.65
CA THR A 34 27.69 8.64 6.88
C THR A 34 27.16 7.21 6.78
N ALA A 35 27.58 6.35 7.72
CA ALA A 35 27.01 5.01 7.83
C ALA A 35 25.55 5.12 8.25
N LEU A 36 24.66 4.59 7.42
CA LEU A 36 23.23 4.48 7.76
C LEU A 36 23.00 3.18 8.50
N PRO A 37 22.07 3.17 9.48
CA PRO A 37 21.70 1.93 10.14
C PRO A 37 21.07 0.96 9.12
N GLU A 38 21.39 -0.32 9.24
CA GLU A 38 20.71 -1.36 8.47
C GLU A 38 19.25 -1.45 8.96
N LEU A 39 18.34 -1.33 8.03
CA LEU A 39 16.91 -1.50 8.31
C LEU A 39 16.53 -2.96 8.12
N PRO A 40 15.70 -3.53 9.01
CA PRO A 40 15.07 -4.83 8.74
C PRO A 40 14.36 -4.82 7.40
N ILE A 41 14.45 -5.90 6.65
CA ILE A 41 13.87 -6.01 5.29
C ILE A 41 12.39 -5.58 5.25
N ALA A 42 11.60 -5.99 6.24
CA ALA A 42 10.19 -5.62 6.33
C ALA A 42 9.98 -4.10 6.44
N VAL A 43 10.83 -3.41 7.21
CA VAL A 43 10.79 -1.96 7.38
C VAL A 43 11.22 -1.26 6.09
N ALA A 44 12.31 -1.70 5.49
CA ALA A 44 12.80 -1.17 4.21
C ALA A 44 11.75 -1.33 3.10
N SER A 45 11.10 -2.50 3.02
CA SER A 45 10.03 -2.77 2.04
C SER A 45 8.81 -1.87 2.27
N ALA A 46 8.41 -1.62 3.52
CA ALA A 46 7.32 -0.73 3.84
C ALA A 46 7.61 0.72 3.41
N TYR A 47 8.82 1.22 3.66
CA TYR A 47 9.24 2.55 3.20
C TYR A 47 9.29 2.63 1.66
N ALA A 48 9.83 1.61 1.00
CA ALA A 48 9.88 1.57 -0.47
C ALA A 48 8.47 1.58 -1.06
N SER A 49 7.54 0.81 -0.50
CA SER A 49 6.14 0.78 -0.94
C SER A 49 5.45 2.13 -0.73
N ALA A 50 5.66 2.76 0.42
CA ALA A 50 5.11 4.09 0.69
C ALA A 50 5.65 5.15 -0.29
N LEU A 51 6.95 5.09 -0.61
CA LEU A 51 7.57 5.98 -1.58
C LEU A 51 6.99 5.80 -3.00
N VAL A 52 6.80 4.55 -3.44
CA VAL A 52 6.20 4.24 -4.75
C VAL A 52 4.77 4.78 -4.82
N ILE A 53 3.97 4.57 -3.78
CA ILE A 53 2.59 5.10 -3.73
C ILE A 53 2.60 6.63 -3.75
N ALA A 54 3.48 7.26 -2.98
CA ALA A 54 3.60 8.71 -2.95
C ALA A 54 4.00 9.29 -4.32
N ASP A 55 4.94 8.63 -5.01
CA ASP A 55 5.35 9.01 -6.37
C ASP A 55 4.19 8.89 -7.38
N TRP A 56 3.46 7.77 -7.36
CA TRP A 56 2.30 7.58 -8.23
C TRP A 56 1.20 8.62 -7.99
N LEU A 57 0.92 8.96 -6.74
CA LEU A 57 -0.05 10.00 -6.43
C LEU A 57 0.42 11.38 -6.88
N ALA A 58 1.68 11.72 -6.58
CA ALA A 58 2.24 13.03 -6.88
C ALA A 58 2.39 13.29 -8.39
N SER A 59 2.62 12.24 -9.18
CA SER A 59 2.77 12.31 -10.63
C SER A 59 1.43 12.22 -11.40
N ASN A 60 0.33 11.93 -10.73
CA ASN A 60 -0.99 11.79 -11.35
C ASN A 60 -1.76 13.11 -11.28
N GLU A 61 -2.15 13.64 -12.44
CA GLU A 61 -2.87 14.91 -12.57
C GLU A 61 -4.29 14.90 -11.97
N ASP A 62 -4.91 13.75 -11.84
CA ASP A 62 -6.21 13.59 -11.18
C ASP A 62 -6.13 13.89 -9.68
N TYR A 63 -5.01 13.58 -9.06
CA TYR A 63 -4.77 13.84 -7.62
C TYR A 63 -4.05 15.18 -7.42
N PHE A 64 -3.03 15.45 -8.23
CA PHE A 64 -2.24 16.69 -8.19
C PHE A 64 -2.31 17.44 -9.53
N PRO A 65 -3.43 18.12 -9.85
CA PRO A 65 -3.57 18.87 -11.09
C PRO A 65 -2.40 19.80 -11.32
N LEU A 66 -1.90 19.83 -12.55
CA LEU A 66 -0.88 20.78 -12.97
C LEU A 66 -1.40 22.21 -12.80
N ARG A 67 -0.57 23.05 -12.22
CA ARG A 67 -0.90 24.48 -12.15
C ARG A 67 -0.45 25.16 -13.44
N PRO A 68 -1.26 26.11 -13.97
CA PRO A 68 -0.81 26.93 -15.07
C PRO A 68 0.50 27.62 -14.66
N ARG A 69 1.52 27.52 -15.51
CA ARG A 69 2.77 28.24 -15.27
C ARG A 69 2.51 29.70 -15.52
N PRO A 70 2.89 30.65 -14.64
CA PRO A 70 2.89 32.03 -14.98
C PRO A 70 3.85 32.26 -16.16
N VAL A 71 3.35 32.85 -17.20
CA VAL A 71 4.16 33.26 -18.36
C VAL A 71 4.77 34.60 -17.95
N GLY A 72 6.09 34.64 -17.74
CA GLY A 72 6.79 35.87 -17.48
C GLY A 72 6.66 36.84 -18.67
N GLU A 73 6.94 38.13 -18.46
CA GLU A 73 6.88 39.18 -19.48
C GLU A 73 7.70 38.87 -20.75
N THR A 74 8.66 37.97 -20.66
CA THR A 74 9.51 37.50 -21.76
C THR A 74 8.96 36.29 -22.50
N GLY A 75 7.80 35.77 -22.13
CA GLY A 75 7.24 34.52 -22.67
C GLY A 75 8.01 33.25 -22.26
N LYS A 76 9.04 33.35 -21.41
CA LYS A 76 9.78 32.21 -20.90
C LYS A 76 9.07 31.62 -19.69
N LEU A 77 9.06 30.27 -19.61
CA LEU A 77 8.53 29.56 -18.49
C LEU A 77 9.39 29.84 -17.24
N SER A 78 8.78 30.41 -16.20
CA SER A 78 9.45 30.68 -14.94
C SER A 78 9.20 29.54 -13.94
N ILE A 79 10.24 29.08 -13.29
CA ILE A 79 10.15 28.12 -12.17
C ILE A 79 9.69 28.83 -10.89
N GLU A 80 9.83 30.15 -10.81
CA GLU A 80 9.51 30.96 -9.63
C GLU A 80 8.04 30.86 -9.20
N GLY A 81 7.12 30.70 -10.14
CA GLY A 81 5.68 30.54 -9.84
C GLY A 81 5.31 29.25 -9.09
N TYR A 82 6.21 28.27 -8.97
CA TYR A 82 5.99 27.06 -8.17
C TYR A 82 6.38 27.22 -6.70
N SER A 83 7.23 28.18 -6.38
CA SER A 83 7.66 28.46 -5.01
C SER A 83 6.65 29.25 -4.19
N GLU A 84 5.63 29.82 -4.83
CA GLU A 84 4.67 30.74 -4.22
C GLU A 84 3.51 30.08 -3.44
N LEU A 85 3.43 28.73 -3.42
CA LEU A 85 2.45 28.09 -2.55
C LEU A 85 2.86 28.25 -1.09
N THR A 86 2.00 28.84 -0.30
CA THR A 86 2.16 28.83 1.17
C THR A 86 2.11 27.42 1.70
N ALA A 87 2.66 27.19 2.89
CA ALA A 87 2.60 25.89 3.55
C ALA A 87 1.16 25.38 3.73
N ASP A 88 0.22 26.27 3.97
CA ASP A 88 -1.21 25.91 4.14
C ASP A 88 -1.84 25.50 2.81
N GLN A 89 -1.56 26.20 1.73
CA GLN A 89 -2.03 25.82 0.40
C GLN A 89 -1.47 24.47 -0.06
N GLN A 90 -0.21 24.18 0.30
CA GLN A 90 0.36 22.87 0.01
C GLN A 90 -0.29 21.76 0.84
N ARG A 91 -0.56 22.01 2.12
CA ARG A 91 -1.27 21.09 2.99
C ARG A 91 -2.67 20.79 2.47
N GLU A 92 -3.42 21.81 2.13
CA GLU A 92 -4.76 21.69 1.56
C GLU A 92 -4.74 20.85 0.27
N ARG A 93 -3.75 21.09 -0.60
CA ARG A 93 -3.58 20.31 -1.84
C ARG A 93 -3.32 18.83 -1.57
N VAL A 94 -2.46 18.53 -0.60
CA VAL A 94 -2.20 17.14 -0.17
C VAL A 94 -3.45 16.50 0.41
N GLU A 95 -4.18 17.21 1.26
CA GLU A 95 -5.43 16.70 1.85
C GLU A 95 -6.50 16.42 0.79
N CYS A 96 -6.63 17.29 -0.21
CA CYS A 96 -7.54 17.07 -1.33
C CYS A 96 -7.13 15.83 -2.16
N ALA A 97 -5.84 15.68 -2.45
CA ALA A 97 -5.32 14.52 -3.17
C ALA A 97 -5.55 13.22 -2.38
N TRP A 98 -5.28 13.25 -1.09
CA TRP A 98 -5.50 12.10 -0.19
C TRP A 98 -6.97 11.67 -0.16
N LYS A 99 -7.89 12.63 -0.05
CA LYS A 99 -9.34 12.35 -0.10
C LYS A 99 -9.76 11.76 -1.44
N ARG A 100 -9.23 12.28 -2.55
CA ARG A 100 -9.52 11.76 -3.90
C ARG A 100 -8.95 10.37 -4.13
N ALA A 101 -7.79 10.07 -3.58
CA ALA A 101 -7.17 8.75 -3.69
C ALA A 101 -8.04 7.65 -3.06
N GLY A 102 -8.93 8.00 -2.15
CA GLY A 102 -9.92 7.08 -1.60
C GLY A 102 -9.29 5.86 -0.94
N PHE A 103 -8.13 6.03 -0.29
CA PHE A 103 -7.50 4.92 0.41
C PHE A 103 -8.50 4.27 1.36
N PRO A 104 -8.60 2.94 1.33
CA PRO A 104 -9.51 2.24 2.21
C PRO A 104 -9.15 2.53 3.67
N THR A 105 -10.16 2.74 4.47
CA THR A 105 -9.97 2.76 5.93
C THR A 105 -9.47 1.40 6.39
N PRO A 106 -8.70 1.35 7.49
CA PRO A 106 -8.26 0.07 8.05
C PRO A 106 -9.40 -0.93 8.16
N LEU A 107 -9.17 -2.12 7.62
CA LEU A 107 -10.18 -3.18 7.62
C LEU A 107 -10.52 -3.56 9.08
N ARG A 108 -11.75 -3.29 9.48
CA ARG A 108 -12.28 -3.81 10.75
C ARG A 108 -12.77 -5.23 10.50
N ILE A 109 -11.95 -6.21 10.87
CA ILE A 109 -12.36 -7.61 10.83
C ILE A 109 -13.30 -7.84 12.00
N PRO A 110 -14.58 -8.16 11.75
CA PRO A 110 -15.54 -8.41 12.82
C PRO A 110 -15.08 -9.55 13.73
N GLU A 111 -15.58 -9.58 14.95
CA GLU A 111 -15.24 -10.66 15.87
C GLU A 111 -15.59 -12.03 15.29
N THR A 112 -14.61 -12.94 15.29
CA THR A 112 -14.87 -14.32 14.94
C THR A 112 -15.90 -14.82 15.97
N PRO A 113 -17.06 -15.35 15.54
CA PRO A 113 -18.01 -15.88 16.50
C PRO A 113 -17.31 -16.95 17.33
N THR A 114 -17.30 -16.82 18.63
CA THR A 114 -16.84 -17.83 19.58
C THR A 114 -17.79 -19.04 19.63
N GLY A 115 -18.39 -19.39 18.49
CA GLY A 115 -19.45 -20.37 18.35
C GLY A 115 -19.17 -21.37 17.24
N VAL A 116 -20.18 -21.73 16.53
CA VAL A 116 -20.15 -22.80 15.54
C VAL A 116 -19.48 -22.35 14.25
N VAL A 117 -18.42 -23.02 13.82
CA VAL A 117 -17.70 -22.78 12.56
C VAL A 117 -18.67 -22.68 11.35
N ALA A 118 -19.75 -23.45 11.35
CA ALA A 118 -20.77 -23.38 10.32
C ALA A 118 -21.47 -22.02 10.22
N GLU A 119 -21.66 -21.32 11.34
CA GLU A 119 -22.25 -19.99 11.33
C GLU A 119 -21.27 -18.95 10.75
N PHE A 120 -19.98 -19.10 11.03
CA PHE A 120 -18.94 -18.27 10.42
C PHE A 120 -19.00 -18.38 8.89
N TYR A 121 -18.99 -19.58 8.33
CA TYR A 121 -19.08 -19.80 6.89
C TYR A 121 -20.39 -19.27 6.29
N ARG A 122 -21.51 -19.47 6.94
CA ARG A 122 -22.81 -18.95 6.49
C ARG A 122 -22.80 -17.43 6.36
N ARG A 123 -22.31 -16.73 7.36
CA ARG A 123 -22.26 -15.27 7.36
C ARG A 123 -21.30 -14.71 6.32
N ARG A 124 -20.17 -15.39 6.09
CA ARG A 124 -19.13 -14.91 5.20
C ARG A 124 -19.39 -15.22 3.73
N PHE A 125 -19.90 -16.39 3.45
CA PHE A 125 -20.06 -16.90 2.08
C PHE A 125 -21.51 -17.03 1.66
N GLY A 126 -22.46 -16.59 2.45
CA GLY A 126 -23.88 -16.68 2.13
C GLY A 126 -24.41 -18.11 2.03
N TRP A 127 -23.83 -19.05 2.77
CA TRP A 127 -24.20 -20.45 2.69
C TRP A 127 -25.63 -20.71 3.18
N PRO A 128 -26.38 -21.58 2.50
CA PRO A 128 -27.67 -22.06 3.00
C PRO A 128 -27.52 -22.77 4.34
N ASP A 129 -28.58 -22.78 5.14
CA ASP A 129 -28.59 -23.43 6.46
C ASP A 129 -28.33 -24.93 6.40
N THR A 130 -28.53 -25.54 5.25
CA THR A 130 -28.28 -26.97 5.00
C THR A 130 -26.80 -27.30 4.80
N TYR A 131 -25.96 -26.31 4.45
CA TYR A 131 -24.55 -26.52 4.21
C TYR A 131 -23.78 -26.67 5.53
N ARG A 132 -22.81 -27.55 5.50
CA ARG A 132 -21.91 -27.83 6.63
C ARG A 132 -20.45 -27.71 6.18
N PRO A 133 -19.60 -27.09 6.97
CA PRO A 133 -18.17 -27.07 6.70
C PRO A 133 -17.62 -28.48 6.61
N THR A 134 -16.74 -28.71 5.65
CA THR A 134 -15.97 -29.96 5.55
C THR A 134 -15.03 -30.10 6.74
N GLU A 135 -14.50 -31.30 6.94
CA GLU A 135 -13.51 -31.54 7.98
C GLU A 135 -12.27 -30.65 7.79
N ALA A 136 -11.78 -30.52 6.55
CA ALA A 136 -10.65 -29.63 6.22
C ALA A 136 -10.94 -28.17 6.57
N GLN A 137 -12.15 -27.68 6.28
CA GLN A 137 -12.56 -26.32 6.61
C GLN A 137 -12.63 -26.07 8.12
N ARG A 138 -13.11 -27.03 8.90
CA ARG A 138 -13.11 -26.95 10.35
C ARG A 138 -11.70 -26.97 10.92
N ALA A 139 -10.87 -27.91 10.47
CA ALA A 139 -9.49 -28.02 10.91
C ALA A 139 -8.68 -26.76 10.59
N ALA A 140 -8.87 -26.15 9.42
CA ALA A 140 -8.19 -24.91 9.06
C ALA A 140 -8.53 -23.75 10.00
N ILE A 141 -9.79 -23.60 10.39
CA ILE A 141 -10.20 -22.57 11.38
C ILE A 141 -9.61 -22.86 12.75
N GLU A 142 -9.63 -24.12 13.18
CA GLU A 142 -9.07 -24.54 14.46
C GLU A 142 -7.56 -24.26 14.55
N ILE A 143 -6.81 -24.67 13.52
CA ILE A 143 -5.36 -24.40 13.42
C ILE A 143 -5.08 -22.91 13.39
N ALA A 144 -5.80 -22.15 12.56
CA ALA A 144 -5.63 -20.69 12.47
C ALA A 144 -5.93 -20.00 13.80
N THR A 145 -6.90 -20.50 14.58
CA THR A 145 -7.31 -19.91 15.86
C THR A 145 -6.34 -20.22 16.99
N HIS A 146 -5.89 -21.46 17.08
CA HIS A 146 -5.14 -21.95 18.26
C HIS A 146 -3.63 -21.96 18.05
N GLU A 147 -3.17 -22.24 16.84
CA GLU A 147 -1.74 -22.38 16.54
C GLU A 147 -1.15 -21.10 15.92
N ASN A 148 -1.98 -20.29 15.27
CA ASN A 148 -1.57 -19.05 14.59
C ASN A 148 -0.31 -19.23 13.71
N PRO A 149 -0.30 -20.21 12.77
CA PRO A 149 0.89 -20.64 12.05
C PRO A 149 1.36 -19.60 11.03
N ASP A 150 2.67 -19.53 10.79
CA ASP A 150 3.26 -18.68 9.74
C ASP A 150 3.04 -19.23 8.34
N LEU A 151 2.86 -20.52 8.19
CA LEU A 151 2.58 -21.21 6.94
C LEU A 151 1.51 -22.27 7.16
N MET A 152 0.50 -22.29 6.32
CA MET A 152 -0.51 -23.33 6.27
C MET A 152 -0.59 -23.91 4.85
N ILE A 153 -0.37 -25.21 4.70
CA ILE A 153 -0.50 -25.92 3.43
C ILE A 153 -1.77 -26.75 3.48
N VAL A 154 -2.64 -26.58 2.50
CA VAL A 154 -3.92 -27.27 2.40
C VAL A 154 -3.98 -28.10 1.13
N GLU A 155 -4.05 -29.40 1.27
CA GLU A 155 -4.31 -30.32 0.17
C GLU A 155 -5.74 -30.87 0.28
N ALA A 156 -6.53 -30.69 -0.78
CA ALA A 156 -7.90 -31.17 -0.81
C ALA A 156 -8.37 -31.35 -2.26
N PRO A 157 -9.32 -32.25 -2.53
CA PRO A 157 -9.84 -32.47 -3.88
C PRO A 157 -10.42 -31.22 -4.55
N PRO A 158 -10.51 -31.16 -5.89
CA PRO A 158 -11.26 -30.13 -6.58
C PRO A 158 -12.72 -30.07 -6.08
N GLY A 159 -13.27 -28.84 -5.98
CA GLY A 159 -14.64 -28.64 -5.51
C GLY A 159 -14.87 -28.81 -4.00
N SER A 160 -13.83 -29.03 -3.21
CA SER A 160 -13.95 -29.20 -1.74
C SER A 160 -14.08 -27.91 -0.95
N GLY A 161 -14.21 -26.75 -1.60
CA GLY A 161 -14.29 -25.45 -0.92
C GLY A 161 -12.95 -24.92 -0.41
N LYS A 162 -11.85 -25.18 -1.14
CA LYS A 162 -10.50 -24.66 -0.77
C LYS A 162 -10.43 -23.16 -0.72
N THR A 163 -11.13 -22.48 -1.63
CA THR A 163 -11.15 -21.02 -1.70
C THR A 163 -11.77 -20.41 -0.45
N GLU A 164 -12.93 -20.89 -0.08
CA GLU A 164 -13.63 -20.44 1.14
C GLU A 164 -12.80 -20.80 2.39
N LEU A 165 -12.16 -21.95 2.41
CA LEU A 165 -11.24 -22.36 3.48
C LEU A 165 -10.07 -21.37 3.60
N ALA A 166 -9.43 -21.02 2.48
CA ALA A 166 -8.28 -20.14 2.47
C ALA A 166 -8.66 -18.72 2.96
N PHE A 167 -9.78 -18.17 2.49
CA PHE A 167 -10.24 -16.87 2.96
C PHE A 167 -10.67 -16.89 4.43
N ALA A 168 -11.35 -17.94 4.85
CA ALA A 168 -11.77 -18.09 6.23
C ALA A 168 -10.57 -18.16 7.19
N ALA A 169 -9.58 -18.99 6.87
CA ALA A 169 -8.34 -19.08 7.65
C ALA A 169 -7.54 -17.77 7.63
N ALA A 170 -7.44 -17.11 6.46
CA ALA A 170 -6.78 -15.81 6.33
C ALA A 170 -7.44 -14.76 7.22
N GLU A 171 -8.77 -14.69 7.27
CA GLU A 171 -9.49 -13.75 8.13
C GLU A 171 -9.17 -13.97 9.62
N VAL A 172 -9.14 -15.23 10.07
CA VAL A 172 -8.77 -15.56 11.45
C VAL A 172 -7.34 -15.12 11.76
N LEU A 173 -6.39 -15.45 10.87
CA LEU A 173 -4.98 -15.07 11.02
C LEU A 173 -4.77 -13.56 10.97
N MET A 174 -5.44 -12.86 10.05
CA MET A 174 -5.39 -11.41 9.96
C MET A 174 -5.80 -10.76 11.28
N ARG A 175 -6.88 -11.23 11.86
CA ARG A 175 -7.35 -10.74 13.14
C ARG A 175 -6.37 -11.01 14.27
N ALA A 176 -5.91 -12.25 14.38
CA ALA A 176 -4.97 -12.66 15.43
C ALA A 176 -3.66 -11.85 15.39
N ARG A 177 -3.23 -11.43 14.19
CA ARG A 177 -1.98 -10.72 13.96
C ARG A 177 -2.14 -9.21 13.72
N GLY A 178 -3.35 -8.67 13.72
CA GLY A 178 -3.61 -7.26 13.42
C GLY A 178 -3.26 -6.87 11.97
N LEU A 179 -3.35 -7.80 11.01
CA LEU A 179 -3.07 -7.56 9.61
C LEU A 179 -4.24 -6.85 8.93
N GLN A 180 -3.94 -6.05 7.87
CA GLN A 180 -4.90 -5.17 7.23
C GLN A 180 -5.27 -5.56 5.80
N GLY A 181 -4.76 -6.69 5.30
CA GLY A 181 -5.05 -7.14 3.94
C GLY A 181 -4.59 -8.56 3.68
N VAL A 182 -5.10 -9.11 2.57
CA VAL A 182 -4.74 -10.42 2.03
C VAL A 182 -4.24 -10.23 0.60
N PHE A 183 -3.12 -10.84 0.29
CA PHE A 183 -2.63 -10.96 -1.07
C PHE A 183 -2.96 -12.36 -1.60
N VAL A 184 -3.69 -12.42 -2.72
CA VAL A 184 -4.07 -13.69 -3.37
C VAL A 184 -3.28 -13.83 -4.67
N ALA A 185 -2.47 -14.88 -4.76
CA ALA A 185 -1.74 -15.22 -5.97
C ALA A 185 -2.32 -16.49 -6.60
N LEU A 186 -2.75 -16.40 -7.85
CA LEU A 186 -3.29 -17.52 -8.60
C LEU A 186 -2.44 -17.78 -9.84
N PRO A 187 -2.36 -19.05 -10.32
CA PRO A 187 -1.43 -19.43 -11.39
C PRO A 187 -1.82 -18.88 -12.76
N THR A 188 -3.07 -18.44 -12.98
CA THR A 188 -3.53 -17.91 -14.27
C THR A 188 -4.35 -16.63 -14.11
N GLN A 189 -4.26 -15.73 -15.08
CA GLN A 189 -5.07 -14.51 -15.12
C GLN A 189 -6.58 -14.81 -15.19
N ALA A 190 -6.97 -15.86 -15.92
CA ALA A 190 -8.37 -16.23 -16.03
C ALA A 190 -9.00 -16.58 -14.68
N THR A 191 -8.30 -17.34 -13.84
CA THR A 191 -8.75 -17.66 -12.48
C THR A 191 -8.73 -16.44 -11.55
N THR A 192 -7.77 -15.53 -11.75
CA THR A 192 -7.69 -14.29 -10.97
C THR A 192 -8.87 -13.37 -11.28
N ASN A 193 -9.18 -13.15 -12.56
CA ASN A 193 -10.30 -12.29 -12.97
C ASN A 193 -11.65 -12.82 -12.45
N ALA A 194 -11.90 -14.12 -12.62
CA ALA A 194 -13.14 -14.76 -12.14
C ALA A 194 -13.33 -14.71 -10.61
N MET A 195 -12.29 -14.35 -9.85
CA MET A 195 -12.39 -14.23 -8.40
C MET A 195 -12.84 -12.83 -7.95
N PHE A 196 -12.72 -11.82 -8.84
CA PHE A 196 -13.08 -10.43 -8.56
C PHE A 196 -14.40 -9.99 -9.24
N GLU A 197 -15.05 -10.86 -10.01
CA GLU A 197 -16.41 -10.70 -10.55
C GLU A 197 -17.46 -11.22 -9.56
#